data_9ea2225cb6f424dca62cab66bdb5958b
#
_entry.id   9ea2225cb6f424dca62cab66bdb5958b
#
_cell.length_a   1.000
_cell.length_b   1.000
_cell.length_c   1.000
_cell.angle_alpha   90.00
_cell.angle_beta   90.00
_cell.angle_gamma   90.00
#
_symmetry.space_group_name_H-M   'P 1'
#
loop_
_entity.id
_entity.type
_entity.pdbx_description
1 polymer ?
#
loop_
_entity_poly.entity_id
_entity_poly.type
_entity_poly.pdbx_seq_one_letter_code
_entity_poly.pdbx_strand_id
1 'polypeptide(L)'
;ILPADSLGTADQTKVMQMLLAIPGVNAVRVSETASQLPMVNTSPQPIKQLSDTVATTTYPTLLPTGLLPSGHLFKPLLADPRWAHFSAAYRHFQNDNFDGRSIASVSFGETIPIYRKNFGQSIAQWEVGLQAGVFSDFNLNASSSDLVNSDFIASVYSSIRAKQFSAFGRIYHQSSHL
;
A
#
# COMPACT_ATOMS: atom_id res chain seq x y z
N ILE A 1 -4.65 14.04 7.67
CA ILE A 1 -6.05 13.64 7.44
C ILE A 1 -6.86 14.34 8.51
N LEU A 2 -7.59 15.40 8.14
CA LEU A 2 -8.51 16.08 9.05
C LEU A 2 -9.80 15.24 9.15
N PRO A 3 -10.40 15.07 10.33
CA PRO A 3 -11.65 14.34 10.48
C PRO A 3 -12.76 15.06 9.72
N ALA A 4 -13.59 14.30 9.02
CA ALA A 4 -14.66 14.80 8.15
C ALA A 4 -15.76 15.58 8.89
N ASP A 5 -15.83 15.47 10.21
CA ASP A 5 -16.86 16.09 11.06
C ASP A 5 -16.65 17.58 11.29
N SER A 6 -15.57 18.17 10.79
CA SER A 6 -15.23 19.59 10.98
C SER A 6 -15.62 20.51 9.81
N LEU A 7 -16.08 19.96 8.70
CA LEU A 7 -16.45 20.75 7.50
C LEU A 7 -17.97 20.77 7.32
N GLY A 8 -18.54 21.97 7.27
CA GLY A 8 -19.96 22.16 6.95
C GLY A 8 -20.28 21.62 5.54
N THR A 9 -21.54 21.26 5.28
CA THR A 9 -21.99 20.70 3.99
C THR A 9 -21.62 21.54 2.77
N ALA A 10 -21.58 22.87 2.91
CA ALA A 10 -21.18 23.79 1.85
C ALA A 10 -19.67 23.67 1.53
N ASP A 11 -18.83 23.45 2.53
CA ASP A 11 -17.39 23.29 2.36
C ASP A 11 -17.04 21.93 1.78
N GLN A 12 -17.79 20.88 2.14
CA GLN A 12 -17.62 19.54 1.55
C GLN A 12 -17.92 19.55 0.05
N THR A 13 -18.98 20.26 -0.37
CA THR A 13 -19.32 20.38 -1.80
C THR A 13 -18.24 21.13 -2.57
N LYS A 14 -17.66 22.17 -1.99
CA LYS A 14 -16.59 22.95 -2.62
C LYS A 14 -15.30 22.15 -2.78
N VAL A 15 -14.94 21.39 -1.75
CA VAL A 15 -13.78 20.47 -1.79
C VAL A 15 -14.01 19.39 -2.83
N MET A 16 -15.21 18.81 -2.92
CA MET A 16 -15.53 17.79 -3.91
C MET A 16 -15.43 18.31 -5.34
N GLN A 17 -15.91 19.53 -5.61
CA GLN A 17 -15.76 20.17 -6.92
C GLN A 17 -14.29 20.46 -7.27
N MET A 18 -13.49 20.90 -6.31
CA MET A 18 -12.05 21.11 -6.52
C MET A 18 -11.33 19.80 -6.86
N LEU A 19 -11.67 18.70 -6.20
CA LEU A 19 -11.07 17.38 -6.47
C LEU A 19 -11.48 16.82 -7.83
N LEU A 20 -12.73 17.01 -8.24
CA LEU A 20 -13.21 16.60 -9.56
C LEU A 20 -12.63 17.45 -10.71
N ALA A 21 -12.12 18.64 -10.43
CA ALA A 21 -11.44 19.49 -11.43
C ALA A 21 -10.00 19.02 -11.74
N ILE A 22 -9.45 18.07 -10.98
CA ILE A 22 -8.10 17.53 -11.22
C ILE A 22 -8.15 16.55 -12.40
N PRO A 23 -7.33 16.73 -13.46
CA PRO A 23 -7.28 15.79 -14.57
C PRO A 23 -6.98 14.37 -14.11
N GLY A 24 -7.84 13.41 -14.48
CA GLY A 24 -7.71 11.99 -14.10
C GLY A 24 -8.53 11.55 -12.89
N VAL A 25 -9.19 12.46 -12.18
CA VAL A 25 -10.12 12.12 -11.11
C VAL A 25 -11.52 11.95 -11.67
N ASN A 26 -12.02 10.72 -11.72
CA ASN A 26 -13.33 10.39 -12.29
C ASN A 26 -14.46 10.24 -11.25
N ALA A 27 -14.12 10.11 -9.97
CA ALA A 27 -15.09 10.02 -8.88
C ALA A 27 -14.46 10.40 -7.54
N VAL A 28 -15.24 11.09 -6.70
CA VAL A 28 -14.90 11.40 -5.31
C VAL A 28 -16.03 10.88 -4.43
N ARG A 29 -15.68 10.14 -3.36
CA ARG A 29 -16.64 9.66 -2.36
C ARG A 29 -16.28 10.22 -1.00
N VAL A 30 -17.27 10.75 -0.30
CA VAL A 30 -17.16 11.09 1.12
C VAL A 30 -17.51 9.83 1.92
N SER A 31 -16.60 9.37 2.78
CA SER A 31 -16.88 8.29 3.72
C SER A 31 -17.50 8.90 4.98
N GLU A 32 -18.78 8.68 5.18
CA GLU A 32 -19.44 9.00 6.45
C GLU A 32 -19.01 7.94 7.48
N THR A 33 -18.24 8.34 8.47
CA THR A 33 -17.95 7.49 9.63
C THR A 33 -19.23 7.40 10.45
N ALA A 34 -19.91 6.27 10.38
CA ALA A 34 -21.11 5.98 11.14
C ALA A 34 -20.83 6.06 12.65
N SER A 35 -21.17 7.18 13.24
CA SER A 35 -21.34 7.34 14.68
C SER A 35 -22.83 7.31 15.01
N GLN A 36 -23.44 6.14 14.92
CA GLN A 36 -24.75 5.87 15.56
C GLN A 36 -24.76 4.44 16.09
N LEU A 37 -24.56 4.32 17.39
CA LEU A 37 -24.99 3.15 18.15
C LEU A 37 -26.53 3.12 18.12
N PRO A 38 -27.17 2.06 17.61
CA PRO A 38 -28.63 1.97 17.67
C PRO A 38 -29.07 1.65 19.10
N MET A 39 -29.93 2.49 19.63
CA MET A 39 -30.72 2.20 20.83
C MET A 39 -31.52 0.93 20.59
N VAL A 40 -31.31 -0.05 21.46
CA VAL A 40 -32.07 -1.32 21.46
C VAL A 40 -33.52 -1.03 21.81
N ASN A 41 -34.38 -1.08 20.83
CA ASN A 41 -35.82 -1.09 21.03
C ASN A 41 -36.29 -2.56 20.99
N THR A 42 -36.55 -3.13 22.15
CA THR A 42 -37.02 -4.51 22.33
C THR A 42 -38.51 -4.60 21.96
N SER A 43 -38.79 -4.94 20.71
CA SER A 43 -40.09 -5.45 20.30
C SER A 43 -39.87 -6.84 19.64
N PRO A 44 -40.61 -7.90 20.02
CA PRO A 44 -40.42 -9.22 19.43
C PRO A 44 -40.88 -9.25 17.99
N GLN A 45 -39.94 -9.22 17.06
CA GLN A 45 -40.22 -9.49 15.64
C GLN A 45 -40.08 -10.99 15.36
N PRO A 46 -40.93 -11.57 14.50
CA PRO A 46 -40.84 -12.96 14.14
C PRO A 46 -39.49 -13.26 13.47
N ILE A 47 -38.91 -14.37 13.87
CA ILE A 47 -37.67 -14.91 13.31
C ILE A 47 -37.84 -15.12 11.82
N LYS A 48 -37.38 -14.17 11.00
CA LYS A 48 -37.17 -14.40 9.58
C LYS A 48 -36.05 -15.43 9.46
N GLN A 49 -36.39 -16.55 8.83
CA GLN A 49 -35.44 -17.58 8.45
C GLN A 49 -34.17 -16.93 7.92
N LEU A 50 -33.05 -17.23 8.58
CA LEU A 50 -31.72 -16.96 8.10
C LEU A 50 -31.57 -17.74 6.79
N SER A 51 -31.78 -17.08 5.67
CA SER A 51 -31.41 -17.65 4.38
C SER A 51 -29.94 -17.97 4.48
N ASP A 52 -29.58 -19.22 4.36
CA ASP A 52 -28.22 -19.69 4.22
C ASP A 52 -27.58 -18.95 3.05
N THR A 53 -27.02 -17.81 3.36
CA THR A 53 -26.10 -17.15 2.43
C THR A 53 -24.85 -18.02 2.46
N VAL A 54 -24.84 -19.03 1.59
CA VAL A 54 -23.64 -19.77 1.27
C VAL A 54 -22.60 -18.71 0.94
N ALA A 55 -21.62 -18.51 1.84
CA ALA A 55 -20.51 -17.63 1.59
C ALA A 55 -19.79 -18.17 0.36
N THR A 56 -20.10 -17.58 -0.79
CA THR A 56 -19.43 -17.90 -2.05
C THR A 56 -17.97 -17.52 -1.82
N THR A 57 -17.12 -18.50 -1.59
CA THR A 57 -15.69 -18.30 -1.45
C THR A 57 -15.17 -17.80 -2.79
N THR A 58 -15.11 -16.47 -2.93
CA THR A 58 -14.60 -15.84 -4.16
C THR A 58 -13.09 -16.05 -4.17
N TYR A 59 -12.62 -17.04 -4.92
CA TYR A 59 -11.19 -17.22 -5.14
C TYR A 59 -10.64 -16.00 -5.88
N PRO A 60 -9.43 -15.53 -5.54
CA PRO A 60 -8.82 -14.42 -6.24
C PRO A 60 -8.69 -14.76 -7.73
N THR A 61 -9.09 -13.83 -8.58
CA THR A 61 -8.97 -13.96 -10.04
C THR A 61 -7.53 -14.21 -10.44
N LEU A 62 -7.32 -15.11 -11.40
CA LEU A 62 -6.00 -15.33 -11.98
C LEU A 62 -5.51 -14.05 -12.67
N LEU A 63 -4.26 -13.70 -12.43
CA LEU A 63 -3.60 -12.57 -13.07
C LEU A 63 -3.06 -12.96 -14.45
N PRO A 64 -2.81 -11.99 -15.36
CA PRO A 64 -2.20 -12.24 -16.66
C PRO A 64 -0.89 -13.03 -16.55
N THR A 65 -0.62 -13.93 -17.49
CA THR A 65 0.57 -14.78 -17.55
C THR A 65 1.45 -14.41 -18.74
N GLY A 66 2.68 -14.89 -18.77
CA GLY A 66 3.65 -14.64 -19.82
C GLY A 66 4.79 -13.73 -19.38
N LEU A 67 5.43 -13.09 -20.35
CA LEU A 67 6.51 -12.12 -20.13
C LEU A 67 5.94 -10.76 -19.72
N LEU A 68 6.61 -10.09 -18.77
CA LEU A 68 6.28 -8.76 -18.23
C LEU A 68 4.79 -8.63 -17.90
N PRO A 69 4.22 -9.55 -17.10
CA PRO A 69 2.80 -9.56 -16.82
C PRO A 69 2.43 -8.39 -15.89
N SER A 70 1.25 -7.83 -16.06
CA SER A 70 0.77 -6.75 -15.19
C SER A 70 0.38 -7.26 -13.80
N GLY A 71 0.52 -6.38 -12.79
CA GLY A 71 0.20 -6.65 -11.38
C GLY A 71 1.21 -7.61 -10.72
N HIS A 72 1.02 -7.88 -9.43
CA HIS A 72 1.91 -8.74 -8.63
C HIS A 72 1.13 -9.86 -7.95
N LEU A 73 1.71 -11.08 -7.88
CA LEU A 73 1.10 -12.20 -7.14
C LEU A 73 1.14 -11.95 -5.64
N PHE A 74 2.25 -11.45 -5.13
CA PHE A 74 2.43 -11.14 -3.73
C PHE A 74 2.20 -9.65 -3.49
N LYS A 75 1.33 -9.32 -2.55
CA LYS A 75 1.09 -7.92 -2.18
C LYS A 75 2.19 -7.44 -1.23
N PRO A 76 2.70 -6.21 -1.43
CA PRO A 76 3.68 -5.60 -0.53
C PRO A 76 3.19 -5.63 0.92
N LEU A 77 4.10 -5.94 1.84
CA LEU A 77 3.85 -5.84 3.26
C LEU A 77 3.88 -4.37 3.66
N LEU A 78 2.79 -3.86 4.25
CA LEU A 78 2.69 -2.46 4.67
C LEU A 78 3.77 -2.05 5.68
N ALA A 79 4.25 -3.01 6.48
CA ALA A 79 5.26 -2.79 7.51
C ALA A 79 6.70 -3.05 7.04
N ASP A 80 6.93 -3.38 5.77
CA ASP A 80 8.29 -3.56 5.23
C ASP A 80 8.82 -2.23 4.68
N PRO A 81 9.68 -1.49 5.43
CA PRO A 81 10.22 -0.20 4.99
C PRO A 81 11.22 -0.36 3.83
N ARG A 82 11.67 -1.58 3.54
CA ARG A 82 12.63 -1.92 2.48
C ARG A 82 11.96 -2.55 1.26
N TRP A 83 10.65 -2.56 1.21
CA TRP A 83 9.95 -2.88 -0.04
C TRP A 83 10.20 -1.77 -1.05
N ALA A 84 10.60 -2.12 -2.28
CA ALA A 84 10.84 -1.13 -3.32
C ALA A 84 9.57 -0.33 -3.62
N HIS A 85 9.61 0.97 -3.40
CA HIS A 85 8.47 1.87 -3.60
C HIS A 85 8.95 3.32 -3.75
N PHE A 86 8.06 4.18 -4.21
CA PHE A 86 8.27 5.62 -4.22
C PHE A 86 7.70 6.22 -2.94
N SER A 87 8.53 6.94 -2.20
CA SER A 87 8.05 7.67 -1.02
C SER A 87 8.89 8.92 -0.73
N ALA A 88 8.27 9.84 -0.01
CA ALA A 88 8.94 10.95 0.63
C ALA A 88 8.38 11.12 2.04
N ALA A 89 9.24 11.32 3.03
CA ALA A 89 8.87 11.52 4.42
C ALA A 89 9.73 12.59 5.06
N TYR A 90 9.14 13.31 6.02
CA TYR A 90 9.83 14.24 6.89
C TYR A 90 9.74 13.75 8.33
N ARG A 91 10.88 13.78 9.03
CA ARG A 91 10.98 13.42 10.45
C ARG A 91 11.68 14.52 11.21
N HIS A 92 11.11 14.89 12.34
CA HIS A 92 11.77 15.81 13.26
C HIS A 92 12.03 15.08 14.58
N PHE A 93 13.28 15.05 15.01
CA PHE A 93 13.73 14.37 16.22
C PHE A 93 13.78 15.35 17.38
N GLN A 94 13.22 14.95 18.53
CA GLN A 94 13.24 15.68 19.80
C GLN A 94 13.73 14.74 20.91
N ASN A 95 14.50 15.26 21.83
CA ASN A 95 14.91 14.58 23.08
C ASN A 95 15.87 13.38 22.92
N ASP A 96 16.75 13.38 21.95
CA ASP A 96 17.83 12.39 21.81
C ASP A 96 19.09 13.05 21.22
N ASN A 97 20.07 12.24 20.81
CA ASN A 97 21.29 12.72 20.16
C ASN A 97 21.05 13.45 18.82
N PHE A 98 19.80 13.39 18.32
CA PHE A 98 19.33 14.05 17.09
C PHE A 98 18.43 15.24 17.40
N ASP A 99 18.39 15.72 18.66
CA ASP A 99 17.48 16.80 19.09
C ASP A 99 17.57 18.01 18.15
N GLY A 100 16.41 18.47 17.72
CA GLY A 100 16.29 19.56 16.75
C GLY A 100 16.70 19.19 15.33
N ARG A 101 17.03 17.93 15.00
CA ARG A 101 17.33 17.51 13.62
C ARG A 101 16.09 17.20 12.82
N SER A 102 16.08 17.75 11.62
CA SER A 102 15.06 17.47 10.59
C SER A 102 15.67 16.61 9.50
N ILE A 103 15.07 15.45 9.26
CA ILE A 103 15.52 14.48 8.26
C ILE A 103 14.45 14.34 7.19
N ALA A 104 14.83 14.53 5.93
CA ALA A 104 14.02 14.12 4.78
C ALA A 104 14.46 12.73 4.33
N SER A 105 13.50 11.82 4.22
CA SER A 105 13.72 10.47 3.67
C SER A 105 13.03 10.37 2.33
N VAL A 106 13.74 9.91 1.32
CA VAL A 106 13.17 9.64 -0.02
C VAL A 106 13.49 8.22 -0.44
N SER A 107 12.57 7.58 -1.10
CA SER A 107 12.82 6.29 -1.73
C SER A 107 12.33 6.26 -3.16
N PHE A 108 13.08 5.57 -4.00
CA PHE A 108 12.75 5.29 -5.40
C PHE A 108 12.97 3.81 -5.62
N GLY A 109 11.93 3.11 -6.02
CA GLY A 109 12.08 1.68 -6.24
C GLY A 109 10.86 1.06 -6.88
N GLU A 110 11.10 -0.08 -7.55
CA GLU A 110 10.05 -0.81 -8.25
C GLU A 110 10.27 -2.31 -8.15
N THR A 111 9.17 -3.04 -8.22
CA THR A 111 9.12 -4.50 -8.32
C THR A 111 8.57 -4.86 -9.69
N ILE A 112 9.37 -5.52 -10.51
CA ILE A 112 9.05 -5.80 -11.90
C ILE A 112 8.88 -7.31 -12.08
N PRO A 113 7.66 -7.83 -12.30
CA PRO A 113 7.45 -9.23 -12.65
C PRO A 113 7.98 -9.47 -14.07
N ILE A 114 8.91 -10.42 -14.19
CA ILE A 114 9.51 -10.77 -15.49
C ILE A 114 8.70 -11.86 -16.19
N TYR A 115 8.29 -12.85 -15.42
CA TYR A 115 7.55 -13.98 -15.99
C TYR A 115 6.57 -14.56 -14.98
N ARG A 116 5.36 -14.88 -15.47
CA ARG A 116 4.32 -15.55 -14.68
C ARG A 116 3.68 -16.68 -15.46
N LYS A 117 3.40 -17.78 -14.76
CA LYS A 117 2.70 -18.93 -15.32
C LYS A 117 1.67 -19.51 -14.35
N ASN A 118 0.69 -20.20 -14.90
CA ASN A 118 -0.24 -21.04 -14.15
C ASN A 118 0.37 -22.43 -13.92
N PHE A 119 0.04 -23.05 -12.79
CA PHE A 119 0.33 -24.45 -12.54
C PHE A 119 -0.85 -25.32 -13.00
N GLY A 120 -0.72 -25.92 -14.18
CA GLY A 120 -1.70 -26.85 -14.73
C GLY A 120 -3.12 -26.27 -14.75
N GLN A 121 -4.10 -27.07 -14.36
CA GLN A 121 -5.52 -26.67 -14.23
C GLN A 121 -5.85 -26.10 -12.84
N SER A 122 -4.88 -25.92 -11.97
CA SER A 122 -5.08 -25.43 -10.61
C SER A 122 -5.16 -23.89 -10.57
N ILE A 123 -5.85 -23.36 -9.55
CA ILE A 123 -5.90 -21.92 -9.27
C ILE A 123 -4.59 -21.48 -8.57
N ALA A 124 -3.46 -21.94 -9.09
CA ALA A 124 -2.13 -21.62 -8.58
C ALA A 124 -1.30 -20.94 -9.67
N GLN A 125 -0.61 -19.88 -9.29
CA GLN A 125 0.27 -19.10 -10.16
C GLN A 125 1.65 -18.97 -9.53
N TRP A 126 2.67 -18.99 -10.36
CA TRP A 126 4.05 -18.72 -10.00
C TRP A 126 4.58 -17.54 -10.79
N GLU A 127 5.39 -16.73 -10.14
CA GLU A 127 5.99 -15.53 -10.71
C GLU A 127 7.45 -15.43 -10.31
N VAL A 128 8.27 -14.94 -11.20
CA VAL A 128 9.66 -14.54 -10.94
C VAL A 128 9.86 -13.13 -11.48
N GLY A 129 10.66 -12.34 -10.79
CA GLY A 129 10.93 -10.97 -11.20
C GLY A 129 12.14 -10.35 -10.51
N LEU A 130 12.29 -9.07 -10.75
CA LEU A 130 13.34 -8.22 -10.19
C LEU A 130 12.72 -7.18 -9.27
N GLN A 131 13.50 -6.78 -8.27
CA GLN A 131 13.14 -5.67 -7.41
C GLN A 131 14.40 -4.84 -7.16
N ALA A 132 14.31 -3.53 -7.34
CA ALA A 132 15.40 -2.60 -7.06
C ALA A 132 14.87 -1.35 -6.39
N GLY A 133 15.70 -0.74 -5.54
CA GLY A 133 15.33 0.48 -4.84
C GLY A 133 16.53 1.20 -4.26
N VAL A 134 16.36 2.52 -4.09
CA VAL A 134 17.28 3.40 -3.40
C VAL A 134 16.52 4.09 -2.28
N PHE A 135 17.11 4.13 -1.10
CA PHE A 135 16.53 4.74 0.11
C PHE A 135 17.55 5.72 0.66
N SER A 136 17.26 7.00 0.64
CA SER A 136 18.19 8.07 1.01
C SER A 136 17.62 8.94 2.11
N ASP A 137 18.45 9.30 3.08
CA ASP A 137 18.16 10.22 4.16
C ASP A 137 19.03 11.48 4.04
N PHE A 138 18.41 12.64 4.18
CA PHE A 138 19.05 13.96 4.09
C PHE A 138 18.86 14.73 5.39
N ASN A 139 19.94 15.34 5.88
CA ASN A 139 19.89 16.25 7.02
C ASN A 139 19.52 17.66 6.56
N LEU A 140 18.28 18.06 6.80
CA LEU A 140 17.77 19.38 6.41
C LEU A 140 18.30 20.54 7.26
N ASN A 141 18.93 20.29 8.40
CA ASN A 141 19.55 21.32 9.22
C ASN A 141 20.96 21.70 8.73
N ALA A 142 21.56 20.89 7.88
CA ALA A 142 22.81 21.25 7.22
C ALA A 142 22.55 22.29 6.13
N SER A 143 23.50 23.21 5.91
CA SER A 143 23.37 24.31 4.93
C SER A 143 23.14 23.84 3.50
N SER A 144 23.59 22.63 3.14
CA SER A 144 23.45 22.01 1.83
C SER A 144 22.47 20.84 1.80
N SER A 145 21.71 20.61 2.90
CA SER A 145 20.83 19.43 3.04
C SER A 145 21.62 18.13 2.80
N ASP A 146 22.67 17.92 3.59
CA ASP A 146 23.66 16.87 3.38
C ASP A 146 23.03 15.47 3.38
N LEU A 147 23.50 14.63 2.47
CA LEU A 147 23.16 13.21 2.45
C LEU A 147 23.72 12.52 3.70
N VAL A 148 22.86 11.91 4.48
CA VAL A 148 23.23 11.17 5.70
C VAL A 148 23.56 9.72 5.38
N ASN A 149 22.74 9.11 4.53
CA ASN A 149 22.89 7.72 4.10
C ASN A 149 22.14 7.47 2.80
N SER A 150 22.65 6.55 2.00
CA SER A 150 21.93 6.03 0.83
C SER A 150 22.12 4.52 0.73
N ASP A 151 21.00 3.79 0.83
CA ASP A 151 20.97 2.34 0.70
C ASP A 151 20.46 1.97 -0.70
N PHE A 152 21.21 1.12 -1.38
CA PHE A 152 20.87 0.56 -2.69
C PHE A 152 20.52 -0.91 -2.52
N ILE A 153 19.38 -1.32 -3.04
CA ILE A 153 18.92 -2.71 -3.01
C ILE A 153 18.65 -3.18 -4.45
N ALA A 154 19.20 -4.34 -4.78
CA ALA A 154 18.88 -5.07 -6.01
C ALA A 154 18.61 -6.52 -5.67
N SER A 155 17.55 -7.11 -6.20
CA SER A 155 17.13 -8.48 -5.88
C SER A 155 16.46 -9.20 -7.04
N VAL A 156 16.54 -10.52 -6.98
CA VAL A 156 15.69 -11.43 -7.75
C VAL A 156 14.70 -12.06 -6.78
N TYR A 157 13.44 -12.12 -7.17
CA TYR A 157 12.41 -12.72 -6.34
C TYR A 157 11.64 -13.82 -7.07
N SER A 158 11.03 -14.68 -6.29
CA SER A 158 10.03 -15.65 -6.74
C SER A 158 8.83 -15.58 -5.81
N SER A 159 7.63 -15.65 -6.36
CA SER A 159 6.40 -15.73 -5.59
C SER A 159 5.45 -16.79 -6.12
N ILE A 160 4.65 -17.33 -5.24
CA ILE A 160 3.60 -18.29 -5.56
C ILE A 160 2.31 -17.87 -4.89
N ARG A 161 1.20 -18.03 -5.58
CA ARG A 161 -0.13 -17.84 -5.01
C ARG A 161 -1.00 -19.04 -5.38
N ALA A 162 -1.65 -19.62 -4.37
CA ALA A 162 -2.58 -20.72 -4.53
C ALA A 162 -3.80 -20.46 -3.65
N LYS A 163 -4.95 -20.22 -4.27
CA LYS A 163 -6.18 -19.83 -3.57
C LYS A 163 -5.95 -18.57 -2.70
N GLN A 164 -6.16 -18.68 -1.37
CA GLN A 164 -5.93 -17.63 -0.40
C GLN A 164 -4.48 -17.52 0.12
N PHE A 165 -3.64 -18.49 -0.19
CA PHE A 165 -2.25 -18.51 0.27
C PHE A 165 -1.33 -17.86 -0.76
N SER A 166 -0.38 -17.07 -0.28
CA SER A 166 0.73 -16.56 -1.08
C SER A 166 2.03 -16.64 -0.30
N ALA A 167 3.11 -16.94 -1.02
CA ALA A 167 4.45 -16.95 -0.48
C ALA A 167 5.37 -16.13 -1.40
N PHE A 168 6.37 -15.50 -0.81
CA PHE A 168 7.37 -14.68 -1.48
C PHE A 168 8.74 -14.97 -0.90
N GLY A 169 9.72 -15.16 -1.76
CA GLY A 169 11.12 -15.28 -1.40
C GLY A 169 11.98 -14.43 -2.31
N ARG A 170 12.99 -13.78 -1.76
CA ARG A 170 13.95 -13.00 -2.56
C ARG A 170 15.37 -13.24 -2.11
N ILE A 171 16.30 -13.16 -3.06
CA ILE A 171 17.74 -13.05 -2.82
C ILE A 171 18.10 -11.63 -3.23
N TYR A 172 18.73 -10.89 -2.33
CA TYR A 172 19.05 -9.48 -2.57
C TYR A 172 20.48 -9.15 -2.18
N HIS A 173 21.02 -8.15 -2.85
CA HIS A 173 22.23 -7.45 -2.47
C HIS A 173 21.84 -6.06 -1.97
N GLN A 174 22.40 -5.66 -0.84
CA GLN A 174 22.26 -4.30 -0.31
C GLN A 174 23.65 -3.70 -0.10
N SER A 175 23.83 -2.47 -0.54
CA SER A 175 25.00 -1.65 -0.23
C SER A 175 24.56 -0.32 0.37
N SER A 176 25.29 0.15 1.37
CA SER A 176 25.06 1.45 2.03
C SER A 176 26.25 2.35 1.79
N HIS A 177 25.98 3.60 1.44
CA HIS A 177 26.99 4.61 1.16
C HIS A 177 26.66 5.88 1.95
N LEU A 178 27.69 6.44 2.58
CA LEU A 178 27.67 7.71 3.31
C LEU A 178 28.24 8.82 2.43
#